data_af1f827ea3ef0ba821e01f6b85cdfea6
#
_entry.id   af1f827ea3ef0ba821e01f6b85cdfea6
#
_cell.length_a   1.000
_cell.length_b   1.000
_cell.length_c   1.000
_cell.angle_alpha   90.00
_cell.angle_beta   90.00
_cell.angle_gamma   90.00
#
_symmetry.space_group_name_H-M   'P 1'
#
loop_
_entity.id
_entity.type
_entity.pdbx_description
1 polymer ?
#
loop_
_entity_poly.entity_id
_entity_poly.type
_entity_poly.pdbx_seq_one_letter_code
_entity_poly.pdbx_strand_id
1 'polypeptide(L)'
;MKTYPLHSISLEQAKQLQFKVIDAVTRNFQGEEVLSLGDLGVVKGLNKPRCTVKVEKVFADTFDAPAALLVRGSGTGAIRWALTACLKPGDAILVHTSPIYTTTQVTIDAMGLKPIRADFNDLEQLKAVCAQHKDEIRGALVQLTRQKIEDRYDYRAVIAHLKEKGLTVITDDNYAVMKVDRIGCEAGADVSCF
;
A
#
# COMPACT_ATOMS: atom_id res chain seq x y z
N MET A 1 21.51 -15.12 12.13
CA MET A 1 21.12 -14.24 11.01
C MET A 1 20.04 -13.30 11.53
N LYS A 2 20.25 -11.98 11.52
CA LYS A 2 19.20 -11.04 11.91
C LYS A 2 18.16 -11.04 10.79
N THR A 3 16.96 -11.52 11.07
CA THR A 3 15.83 -11.45 10.13
C THR A 3 15.24 -10.04 10.17
N TYR A 4 14.76 -9.57 9.03
CA TYR A 4 13.93 -8.37 8.98
C TYR A 4 12.73 -8.52 9.91
N PRO A 5 12.23 -7.44 10.48
CA PRO A 5 11.13 -7.49 11.45
C PRO A 5 9.79 -7.94 10.85
N LEU A 6 9.68 -8.07 9.53
CA LEU A 6 8.53 -8.70 8.88
C LEU A 6 8.67 -10.22 8.96
N HIS A 7 7.72 -10.87 9.62
CA HIS A 7 7.63 -12.31 9.61
C HIS A 7 7.02 -12.78 8.30
N SER A 8 7.77 -13.61 7.57
CA SER A 8 7.24 -14.28 6.38
C SER A 8 6.16 -15.29 6.78
N ILE A 9 5.15 -15.42 5.92
CA ILE A 9 4.13 -16.45 6.07
C ILE A 9 4.74 -17.86 5.93
N SER A 10 4.07 -18.84 6.55
CA SER A 10 4.43 -20.24 6.39
C SER A 10 4.10 -20.74 4.97
N LEU A 11 4.68 -21.88 4.58
CA LEU A 11 4.35 -22.52 3.31
C LEU A 11 2.85 -22.83 3.19
N GLU A 12 2.22 -23.22 4.29
CA GLU A 12 0.78 -23.52 4.28
C GLU A 12 -0.06 -22.25 4.05
N GLN A 13 0.27 -21.17 4.71
CA GLN A 13 -0.37 -19.87 4.45
C GLN A 13 -0.14 -19.39 3.00
N ALA A 14 1.07 -19.61 2.45
CA ALA A 14 1.35 -19.28 1.05
C ALA A 14 0.48 -20.06 0.08
N LYS A 15 0.24 -21.37 0.34
CA LYS A 15 -0.70 -22.18 -0.44
C LYS A 15 -2.13 -21.66 -0.35
N GLN A 16 -2.58 -21.30 0.85
CA GLN A 16 -3.92 -20.73 1.04
C GLN A 16 -4.09 -19.43 0.27
N LEU A 17 -3.09 -18.53 0.28
CA LEU A 17 -3.11 -17.32 -0.53
C LEU A 17 -3.14 -17.64 -2.03
N GLN A 18 -2.39 -18.64 -2.48
CA GLN A 18 -2.43 -19.10 -3.87
C GLN A 18 -3.83 -19.56 -4.28
N PHE A 19 -4.51 -20.34 -3.44
CA PHE A 19 -5.90 -20.75 -3.69
C PHE A 19 -6.85 -19.54 -3.69
N LYS A 20 -6.67 -18.60 -2.77
CA LYS A 20 -7.47 -17.37 -2.76
C LYS A 20 -7.36 -16.58 -4.08
N VAL A 21 -6.15 -16.49 -4.65
CA VAL A 21 -5.94 -15.89 -5.99
C VAL A 21 -6.66 -16.69 -7.08
N ILE A 22 -6.53 -18.00 -7.07
CA ILE A 22 -7.19 -18.89 -8.06
C ILE A 22 -8.71 -18.72 -7.99
N ASP A 23 -9.29 -18.70 -6.80
CA ASP A 23 -10.72 -18.48 -6.59
C ASP A 23 -11.14 -17.10 -7.11
N ALA A 24 -10.36 -16.06 -6.83
CA ALA A 24 -10.63 -14.71 -7.33
C ALA A 24 -10.57 -14.64 -8.87
N VAL A 25 -9.59 -15.31 -9.48
CA VAL A 25 -9.52 -15.43 -10.96
C VAL A 25 -10.75 -16.14 -11.49
N THR A 26 -11.13 -17.28 -10.92
CA THR A 26 -12.29 -18.07 -11.36
C THR A 26 -13.61 -17.31 -11.24
N ARG A 27 -13.77 -16.47 -10.22
CA ARG A 27 -14.95 -15.62 -10.07
C ARG A 27 -15.03 -14.49 -11.10
N ASN A 28 -13.90 -13.93 -11.48
CA ASN A 28 -13.85 -12.74 -12.33
C ASN A 28 -13.66 -13.03 -13.81
N PHE A 29 -13.11 -14.20 -14.16
CA PHE A 29 -12.95 -14.64 -15.54
C PHE A 29 -13.82 -15.87 -15.80
N GLN A 30 -14.62 -15.83 -16.86
CA GLN A 30 -15.52 -16.93 -17.22
C GLN A 30 -14.93 -17.77 -18.36
N GLY A 31 -14.97 -19.10 -18.21
CA GLY A 31 -14.57 -20.03 -19.25
C GLY A 31 -13.17 -19.75 -19.80
N GLU A 32 -13.09 -19.54 -21.11
CA GLU A 32 -11.84 -19.34 -21.83
C GLU A 32 -11.28 -17.90 -21.76
N GLU A 33 -11.97 -16.96 -21.12
CA GLU A 33 -11.54 -15.56 -21.06
C GLU A 33 -10.12 -15.39 -20.45
N VAL A 34 -9.78 -16.23 -19.47
CA VAL A 34 -8.45 -16.18 -18.82
C VAL A 34 -7.32 -16.60 -19.80
N LEU A 35 -7.65 -17.36 -20.85
CA LEU A 35 -6.70 -17.80 -21.87
C LEU A 35 -6.66 -16.86 -23.06
N SER A 36 -7.50 -15.83 -23.09
CA SER A 36 -7.55 -14.86 -24.18
C SER A 36 -6.27 -14.02 -24.24
N LEU A 37 -5.70 -13.88 -25.43
CA LEU A 37 -4.58 -12.99 -25.70
C LEU A 37 -5.02 -11.54 -25.98
N GLY A 38 -6.33 -11.27 -26.01
CA GLY A 38 -6.89 -9.95 -26.32
C GLY A 38 -7.42 -9.21 -25.11
N ASP A 39 -7.85 -7.99 -25.36
CA ASP A 39 -8.38 -7.06 -24.32
C ASP A 39 -9.78 -7.41 -23.83
N LEU A 40 -10.44 -8.42 -24.41
CA LEU A 40 -11.86 -8.75 -24.20
C LEU A 40 -12.80 -7.57 -24.49
N GLY A 41 -12.36 -6.64 -25.33
CA GLY A 41 -13.03 -5.39 -25.64
C GLY A 41 -12.78 -4.30 -24.59
N VAL A 42 -13.46 -3.17 -24.76
CA VAL A 42 -13.28 -1.96 -23.96
C VAL A 42 -14.53 -1.70 -23.10
N VAL A 43 -14.32 -1.24 -21.88
CA VAL A 43 -15.42 -0.78 -21.02
C VAL A 43 -15.85 0.60 -21.47
N LYS A 44 -17.13 0.71 -21.87
CA LYS A 44 -17.72 1.96 -22.34
C LYS A 44 -17.66 3.03 -21.24
N GLY A 45 -17.19 4.20 -21.58
CA GLY A 45 -17.06 5.35 -20.65
C GLY A 45 -15.73 5.39 -19.86
N LEU A 46 -15.05 4.26 -19.70
CA LEU A 46 -13.73 4.23 -19.03
C LEU A 46 -12.57 4.20 -20.02
N ASN A 47 -12.82 3.86 -21.26
CA ASN A 47 -11.80 3.65 -22.31
C ASN A 47 -10.67 2.70 -21.83
N LYS A 48 -11.04 1.66 -21.09
CA LYS A 48 -10.14 0.73 -20.40
C LYS A 48 -10.42 -0.70 -20.89
N PRO A 49 -9.39 -1.54 -21.14
CA PRO A 49 -9.60 -2.94 -21.49
C PRO A 49 -10.39 -3.69 -20.43
N ARG A 50 -11.32 -4.54 -20.85
CA ARG A 50 -12.12 -5.37 -19.93
C ARG A 50 -11.26 -6.34 -19.15
N CYS A 51 -10.22 -6.91 -19.75
CA CYS A 51 -9.28 -7.77 -19.06
C CYS A 51 -8.58 -7.03 -17.90
N THR A 52 -8.19 -5.76 -18.08
CA THR A 52 -7.62 -4.95 -17.01
C THR A 52 -8.58 -4.78 -15.84
N VAL A 53 -9.86 -4.44 -16.12
CA VAL A 53 -10.87 -4.30 -15.07
C VAL A 53 -11.10 -5.61 -14.32
N LYS A 54 -11.07 -6.75 -15.03
CA LYS A 54 -11.19 -8.08 -14.40
C LYS A 54 -10.00 -8.40 -13.51
N VAL A 55 -8.77 -8.09 -13.95
CA VAL A 55 -7.56 -8.28 -13.13
C VAL A 55 -7.61 -7.37 -11.88
N GLU A 56 -8.03 -6.13 -12.02
CA GLU A 56 -8.21 -5.24 -10.87
C GLU A 56 -9.21 -5.82 -9.84
N LYS A 57 -10.31 -6.42 -10.30
CA LYS A 57 -11.23 -7.14 -9.40
C LYS A 57 -10.59 -8.36 -8.74
N VAL A 58 -9.75 -9.10 -9.45
CA VAL A 58 -8.99 -10.21 -8.86
C VAL A 58 -8.12 -9.71 -7.71
N PHE A 59 -7.40 -8.59 -7.89
CA PHE A 59 -6.61 -8.00 -6.80
C PHE A 59 -7.49 -7.53 -5.64
N ALA A 60 -8.59 -6.84 -5.93
CA ALA A 60 -9.52 -6.40 -4.90
C ALA A 60 -10.06 -7.58 -4.08
N ASP A 61 -10.53 -8.64 -4.74
CA ASP A 61 -11.03 -9.85 -4.08
C ASP A 61 -9.94 -10.61 -3.30
N THR A 62 -8.71 -10.62 -3.81
CA THR A 62 -7.58 -11.30 -3.14
C THR A 62 -7.21 -10.64 -1.82
N PHE A 63 -7.25 -9.33 -1.75
CA PHE A 63 -6.83 -8.55 -0.58
C PHE A 63 -8.00 -7.95 0.21
N ASP A 64 -9.23 -8.43 -0.03
CA ASP A 64 -10.46 -7.94 0.61
C ASP A 64 -10.59 -6.41 0.56
N ALA A 65 -10.10 -5.81 -0.53
CA ALA A 65 -10.14 -4.37 -0.77
C ALA A 65 -11.40 -3.96 -1.56
N PRO A 66 -11.94 -2.76 -1.32
CA PRO A 66 -13.10 -2.26 -2.09
C PRO A 66 -12.81 -2.11 -3.58
N ALA A 67 -11.57 -1.80 -3.94
CA ALA A 67 -11.12 -1.66 -5.31
C ALA A 67 -9.61 -1.84 -5.43
N ALA A 68 -9.14 -2.14 -6.63
CA ALA A 68 -7.73 -2.10 -7.00
C ALA A 68 -7.58 -1.39 -8.35
N LEU A 69 -6.45 -0.76 -8.57
CA LEU A 69 -6.11 -0.07 -9.81
C LEU A 69 -4.71 -0.48 -10.27
N LEU A 70 -4.63 -0.93 -11.52
CA LEU A 70 -3.34 -1.14 -12.19
C LEU A 70 -2.84 0.19 -12.76
N VAL A 71 -1.68 0.63 -12.31
CA VAL A 71 -1.05 1.87 -12.75
C VAL A 71 0.32 1.61 -13.35
N ARG A 72 0.80 2.53 -14.21
CA ARG A 72 2.14 2.40 -14.80
C ARG A 72 3.21 2.92 -13.85
N GLY A 73 4.41 2.32 -13.93
CA GLY A 73 5.60 2.78 -13.22
C GLY A 73 5.96 1.92 -12.00
N SER A 74 5.50 0.66 -11.96
CA SER A 74 5.68 -0.31 -10.86
C SER A 74 5.37 0.30 -9.48
N GLY A 75 5.92 -0.21 -8.40
CA GLY A 75 5.66 0.30 -7.04
C GLY A 75 5.91 1.80 -6.86
N THR A 76 6.94 2.35 -7.53
CA THR A 76 7.18 3.80 -7.54
C THR A 76 6.01 4.57 -8.17
N GLY A 77 5.46 4.06 -9.27
CA GLY A 77 4.28 4.62 -9.92
C GLY A 77 3.05 4.52 -9.03
N ALA A 78 2.83 3.37 -8.40
CA ALA A 78 1.72 3.16 -7.49
C ALA A 78 1.74 4.18 -6.32
N ILE A 79 2.89 4.34 -5.66
CA ILE A 79 3.07 5.32 -4.57
C ILE A 79 2.83 6.75 -5.07
N ARG A 80 3.35 7.10 -6.25
CA ARG A 80 3.13 8.43 -6.86
C ARG A 80 1.65 8.70 -7.08
N TRP A 81 0.93 7.76 -7.67
CA TRP A 81 -0.50 7.90 -7.91
C TRP A 81 -1.29 8.00 -6.59
N ALA A 82 -0.95 7.19 -5.59
CA ALA A 82 -1.59 7.24 -4.27
C ALA A 82 -1.37 8.59 -3.59
N LEU A 83 -0.12 9.08 -3.54
CA LEU A 83 0.19 10.40 -2.97
C LEU A 83 -0.56 11.51 -3.70
N THR A 84 -0.58 11.50 -5.03
CA THR A 84 -1.25 12.53 -5.83
C THR A 84 -2.77 12.49 -5.68
N ALA A 85 -3.36 11.30 -5.50
CA ALA A 85 -4.80 11.16 -5.32
C ALA A 85 -5.27 11.52 -3.91
N CYS A 86 -4.43 11.27 -2.90
CA CYS A 86 -4.81 11.42 -1.49
C CYS A 86 -4.39 12.75 -0.87
N LEU A 87 -3.37 13.42 -1.41
CA LEU A 87 -2.78 14.63 -0.84
C LEU A 87 -2.75 15.75 -1.88
N LYS A 88 -2.79 16.98 -1.38
CA LYS A 88 -2.61 18.18 -2.20
C LYS A 88 -1.16 18.63 -2.19
N PRO A 89 -0.69 19.30 -3.26
CA PRO A 89 0.62 19.95 -3.25
C PRO A 89 0.78 20.86 -2.02
N GLY A 90 1.90 20.70 -1.31
CA GLY A 90 2.22 21.47 -0.11
C GLY A 90 1.68 20.90 1.21
N ASP A 91 0.87 19.84 1.19
CA ASP A 91 0.39 19.18 2.41
C ASP A 91 1.54 18.63 3.24
N ALA A 92 1.32 18.55 4.57
CA ALA A 92 2.22 17.86 5.46
C ALA A 92 1.90 16.35 5.47
N ILE A 93 2.95 15.55 5.33
CA ILE A 93 2.89 14.09 5.35
C ILE A 93 3.76 13.52 6.48
N LEU A 94 3.18 12.66 7.30
CA LEU A 94 3.92 11.95 8.34
C LEU A 94 4.71 10.80 7.74
N VAL A 95 5.99 10.71 8.07
CA VAL A 95 6.89 9.66 7.61
C VAL A 95 7.80 9.19 8.74
N HIS A 96 8.33 7.97 8.62
CA HIS A 96 9.32 7.46 9.57
C HIS A 96 10.62 8.27 9.54
N THR A 97 11.38 8.27 10.64
CA THR A 97 12.69 8.93 10.77
C THR A 97 13.76 8.34 9.84
N SER A 98 13.65 7.07 9.46
CA SER A 98 14.53 6.45 8.47
C SER A 98 14.44 7.15 7.11
N PRO A 99 15.47 7.08 6.27
CA PRO A 99 15.42 7.66 4.94
C PRO A 99 14.23 7.14 4.12
N ILE A 100 13.55 8.05 3.44
CA ILE A 100 12.53 7.69 2.46
C ILE A 100 13.24 7.08 1.24
N TYR A 101 12.61 6.05 0.63
CA TYR A 101 13.16 5.47 -0.59
C TYR A 101 13.32 6.53 -1.68
N THR A 102 14.44 6.50 -2.37
CA THR A 102 14.88 7.59 -3.27
C THR A 102 13.82 8.00 -4.30
N THR A 103 13.16 7.04 -4.93
CA THR A 103 12.15 7.35 -5.96
C THR A 103 10.85 7.91 -5.36
N THR A 104 10.53 7.56 -4.14
CA THR A 104 9.41 8.12 -3.38
C THR A 104 9.72 9.56 -2.95
N GLN A 105 10.98 9.82 -2.52
CA GLN A 105 11.43 11.18 -2.19
C GLN A 105 11.25 12.13 -3.36
N VAL A 106 11.60 11.70 -4.58
CA VAL A 106 11.37 12.50 -5.80
C VAL A 106 9.92 12.92 -5.96
N THR A 107 8.97 12.05 -5.64
CA THR A 107 7.54 12.37 -5.71
C THR A 107 7.14 13.37 -4.62
N ILE A 108 7.62 13.18 -3.40
CA ILE A 108 7.39 14.10 -2.26
C ILE A 108 7.89 15.49 -2.61
N ASP A 109 9.10 15.59 -3.15
CA ASP A 109 9.73 16.86 -3.54
C ASP A 109 8.96 17.52 -4.70
N ALA A 110 8.59 16.76 -5.73
CA ALA A 110 7.84 17.27 -6.89
C ALA A 110 6.45 17.80 -6.51
N MET A 111 5.79 17.22 -5.50
CA MET A 111 4.53 17.69 -4.97
C MET A 111 4.71 18.81 -3.92
N GLY A 112 5.94 19.13 -3.51
CA GLY A 112 6.22 20.07 -2.44
C GLY A 112 5.63 19.62 -1.09
N LEU A 113 5.43 18.33 -0.88
CA LEU A 113 4.94 17.81 0.40
C LEU A 113 5.95 18.12 1.50
N LYS A 114 5.45 18.36 2.71
CA LYS A 114 6.27 18.69 3.88
C LYS A 114 6.39 17.49 4.80
N PRO A 115 7.51 16.73 4.77
CA PRO A 115 7.66 15.55 5.63
C PRO A 115 7.78 15.95 7.10
N ILE A 116 6.86 15.52 7.93
CA ILE A 116 6.94 15.52 9.38
C ILE A 116 7.45 14.14 9.79
N ARG A 117 8.54 14.10 10.55
CA ARG A 117 9.20 12.83 10.90
C ARG A 117 8.86 12.40 12.31
N ALA A 118 8.50 11.12 12.47
CA ALA A 118 8.33 10.46 13.75
C ALA A 118 9.03 9.11 13.76
N ASP A 119 9.56 8.71 14.90
CA ASP A 119 10.11 7.37 15.05
C ASP A 119 8.97 6.36 15.26
N PHE A 120 8.68 5.57 14.24
CA PHE A 120 7.64 4.55 14.31
C PHE A 120 8.04 3.36 15.21
N ASN A 121 9.33 3.24 15.56
CA ASN A 121 9.79 2.26 16.56
C ASN A 121 9.37 2.64 18.00
N ASP A 122 9.09 3.93 18.23
CA ASP A 122 8.61 4.47 19.49
C ASP A 122 7.18 5.00 19.32
N LEU A 123 6.20 4.16 19.70
CA LEU A 123 4.79 4.49 19.54
C LEU A 123 4.38 5.72 20.38
N GLU A 124 5.02 5.95 21.53
CA GLU A 124 4.72 7.13 22.34
C GLU A 124 5.25 8.41 21.71
N GLN A 125 6.43 8.35 21.12
CA GLN A 125 6.97 9.46 20.33
C GLN A 125 6.11 9.74 19.10
N LEU A 126 5.65 8.70 18.39
CA LEU A 126 4.71 8.84 17.29
C LEU A 126 3.41 9.56 17.72
N LYS A 127 2.83 9.15 18.86
CA LYS A 127 1.63 9.78 19.42
C LYS A 127 1.86 11.26 19.74
N ALA A 128 3.00 11.58 20.34
CA ALA A 128 3.37 12.95 20.69
C ALA A 128 3.49 13.85 19.43
N VAL A 129 4.15 13.35 18.38
CA VAL A 129 4.29 14.07 17.10
C VAL A 129 2.92 14.27 16.43
N CYS A 130 2.08 13.23 16.40
CA CYS A 130 0.72 13.37 15.86
C CYS A 130 -0.10 14.41 16.62
N ALA A 131 0.01 14.46 17.95
CA ALA A 131 -0.70 15.45 18.77
C ALA A 131 -0.18 16.88 18.53
N GLN A 132 1.13 17.04 18.43
CA GLN A 132 1.79 18.32 18.19
C GLN A 132 1.40 18.92 16.83
N HIS A 133 1.28 18.09 15.79
CA HIS A 133 1.04 18.51 14.39
C HIS A 133 -0.36 18.10 13.89
N LYS A 134 -1.34 17.94 14.80
CA LYS A 134 -2.69 17.44 14.47
C LYS A 134 -3.41 18.24 13.39
N ASP A 135 -3.20 19.54 13.35
CA ASP A 135 -3.87 20.44 12.41
C ASP A 135 -3.11 20.59 11.07
N GLU A 136 -1.89 20.07 11.00
CA GLU A 136 -1.01 20.17 9.83
C GLU A 136 -1.00 18.89 9.00
N ILE A 137 -0.82 17.72 9.64
CA ILE A 137 -0.68 16.43 8.97
C ILE A 137 -1.98 16.06 8.25
N ARG A 138 -1.89 15.72 6.97
CA ARG A 138 -3.03 15.29 6.14
C ARG A 138 -3.01 13.80 5.83
N GLY A 139 -1.83 13.20 5.82
CA GLY A 139 -1.68 11.77 5.59
C GLY A 139 -0.36 11.24 6.11
N ALA A 140 -0.17 9.95 5.98
CA ALA A 140 1.04 9.27 6.40
C ALA A 140 1.46 8.22 5.36
N LEU A 141 2.77 8.04 5.23
CA LEU A 141 3.37 6.95 4.44
C LEU A 141 4.04 5.97 5.39
N VAL A 142 3.56 4.73 5.37
CA VAL A 142 4.09 3.63 6.18
C VAL A 142 4.71 2.58 5.26
N GLN A 143 6.01 2.33 5.40
CA GLN A 143 6.71 1.36 4.60
C GLN A 143 6.80 0.02 5.33
N LEU A 144 6.30 -1.06 4.72
CA LEU A 144 6.33 -2.39 5.33
C LEU A 144 7.74 -2.99 5.29
N THR A 145 8.40 -2.91 4.15
CA THR A 145 9.80 -3.34 4.00
C THR A 145 10.72 -2.18 4.33
N ARG A 146 11.32 -2.21 5.52
CA ARG A 146 12.06 -1.08 6.10
C ARG A 146 13.42 -0.85 5.43
N GLN A 147 13.90 0.39 5.51
CA GLN A 147 15.20 0.79 4.98
C GLN A 147 16.37 0.39 5.89
N LYS A 148 16.10 0.25 7.20
CA LYS A 148 17.12 -0.13 8.18
C LYS A 148 16.76 -1.44 8.86
N ILE A 149 17.77 -2.26 9.15
CA ILE A 149 17.60 -3.53 9.87
C ILE A 149 17.13 -3.29 11.32
N GLU A 150 17.46 -2.15 11.87
CA GLU A 150 17.09 -1.74 13.23
C GLU A 150 15.61 -1.35 13.34
N ASP A 151 14.97 -0.95 12.25
CA ASP A 151 13.55 -0.57 12.23
C ASP A 151 12.70 -1.80 12.53
N ARG A 152 11.98 -1.79 13.64
CA ARG A 152 11.22 -2.93 14.18
C ARG A 152 9.78 -2.59 14.53
N TYR A 153 9.28 -1.45 14.08
CA TYR A 153 7.92 -1.06 14.41
C TYR A 153 6.88 -2.09 13.91
N ASP A 154 5.87 -2.31 14.71
CA ASP A 154 4.68 -3.02 14.27
C ASP A 154 3.85 -2.07 13.38
N TYR A 155 3.90 -2.29 12.06
CA TYR A 155 3.17 -1.45 11.11
C TYR A 155 1.66 -1.46 11.36
N ARG A 156 1.11 -2.54 11.93
CA ARG A 156 -0.33 -2.63 12.25
C ARG A 156 -0.69 -1.69 13.39
N ALA A 157 0.12 -1.65 14.44
CA ALA A 157 -0.07 -0.71 15.54
C ALA A 157 0.10 0.74 15.08
N VAL A 158 1.07 1.01 14.21
CA VAL A 158 1.27 2.33 13.59
C VAL A 158 0.04 2.72 12.76
N ILE A 159 -0.41 1.87 11.84
CA ILE A 159 -1.58 2.13 10.99
C ILE A 159 -2.81 2.38 11.86
N ALA A 160 -3.09 1.52 12.84
CA ALA A 160 -4.24 1.67 13.73
C ALA A 160 -4.24 3.03 14.43
N HIS A 161 -3.09 3.44 15.02
CA HIS A 161 -2.98 4.74 15.65
C HIS A 161 -3.22 5.90 14.68
N LEU A 162 -2.63 5.85 13.47
CA LEU A 162 -2.80 6.90 12.47
C LEU A 162 -4.27 7.00 12.00
N LYS A 163 -4.94 5.86 11.85
CA LYS A 163 -6.38 5.81 11.51
C LYS A 163 -7.26 6.37 12.64
N GLU A 164 -6.94 6.12 13.90
CA GLU A 164 -7.63 6.75 15.06
C GLU A 164 -7.52 8.29 15.02
N LYS A 165 -6.45 8.84 14.44
CA LYS A 165 -6.28 10.29 14.25
C LYS A 165 -6.99 10.83 12.99
N GLY A 166 -7.67 9.98 12.24
CA GLY A 166 -8.37 10.36 11.00
C GLY A 166 -7.44 10.69 9.84
N LEU A 167 -6.18 10.26 9.89
CA LEU A 167 -5.21 10.49 8.82
C LEU A 167 -5.45 9.52 7.66
N THR A 168 -5.18 9.98 6.45
CA THR A 168 -5.09 9.11 5.27
C THR A 168 -3.78 8.34 5.33
N VAL A 169 -3.86 7.01 5.40
CA VAL A 169 -2.69 6.13 5.50
C VAL A 169 -2.44 5.44 4.17
N ILE A 170 -1.28 5.71 3.59
CA ILE A 170 -0.76 5.07 2.38
C ILE A 170 0.37 4.15 2.81
N THR A 171 0.38 2.91 2.30
CA THR A 171 1.47 1.97 2.60
C THR A 171 2.29 1.65 1.35
N ASP A 172 3.59 1.47 1.56
CA ASP A 172 4.52 0.89 0.61
C ASP A 172 4.69 -0.59 0.96
N ASP A 173 4.00 -1.45 0.21
CA ASP A 173 3.97 -2.90 0.41
C ASP A 173 4.92 -3.64 -0.54
N ASN A 174 5.74 -2.90 -1.29
CA ASN A 174 6.75 -3.50 -2.16
C ASN A 174 7.60 -4.51 -1.39
N TYR A 175 7.81 -5.68 -1.99
CA TYR A 175 8.48 -6.85 -1.41
C TYR A 175 7.75 -7.53 -0.24
N ALA A 176 6.70 -6.94 0.33
CA ALA A 176 5.90 -7.54 1.40
C ALA A 176 4.70 -8.35 0.87
N VAL A 177 4.08 -7.89 -0.22
CA VAL A 177 2.88 -8.51 -0.81
C VAL A 177 3.10 -10.00 -1.07
N MET A 178 2.12 -10.83 -0.70
CA MET A 178 2.14 -12.30 -0.76
C MET A 178 3.23 -12.97 0.10
N LYS A 179 3.93 -12.22 0.95
CA LYS A 179 5.00 -12.74 1.83
C LYS A 179 4.73 -12.48 3.31
N VAL A 180 3.79 -11.61 3.62
CA VAL A 180 3.34 -11.33 4.98
C VAL A 180 1.88 -11.75 5.13
N ASP A 181 1.43 -11.94 6.35
CA ASP A 181 0.05 -12.36 6.67
C ASP A 181 -1.00 -11.32 6.29
N ARG A 182 -0.64 -10.03 6.35
CA ARG A 182 -1.52 -8.90 5.99
C ARG A 182 -0.70 -7.78 5.39
N ILE A 183 -1.15 -7.26 4.26
CA ILE A 183 -0.62 -6.02 3.67
C ILE A 183 -1.33 -4.79 4.26
N GLY A 184 -0.93 -3.59 3.85
CA GLY A 184 -1.41 -2.34 4.43
C GLY A 184 -2.94 -2.21 4.46
N CYS A 185 -3.64 -2.46 3.35
CA CYS A 185 -5.10 -2.37 3.30
C CYS A 185 -5.78 -3.40 4.21
N GLU A 186 -5.25 -4.62 4.30
CA GLU A 186 -5.73 -5.66 5.21
C GLU A 186 -5.45 -5.31 6.68
N ALA A 187 -4.48 -4.43 6.94
CA ALA A 187 -4.17 -3.88 8.27
C ALA A 187 -4.92 -2.58 8.58
N GLY A 188 -5.76 -2.10 7.67
CA GLY A 188 -6.60 -0.91 7.86
C GLY A 188 -6.10 0.38 7.22
N ALA A 189 -5.04 0.35 6.40
CA ALA A 189 -4.63 1.49 5.61
C ALA A 189 -5.65 1.82 4.51
N ASP A 190 -5.68 3.07 4.07
CA ASP A 190 -6.59 3.51 3.00
C ASP A 190 -6.11 3.06 1.62
N VAL A 191 -4.79 3.02 1.41
CA VAL A 191 -4.18 2.62 0.14
C VAL A 191 -2.95 1.77 0.38
N SER A 192 -2.89 0.62 -0.28
CA SER A 192 -1.70 -0.23 -0.40
C SER A 192 -1.07 -0.08 -1.79
N CYS A 193 0.25 0.09 -1.85
CA CYS A 193 1.02 0.28 -3.08
C CYS A 193 2.08 -0.80 -3.25
N PHE A 194 2.08 -1.52 -4.39
CA PHE A 194 3.08 -2.53 -4.72
C PHE A 194 3.21 -2.74 -6.22
#